data_65b62b67b69f1a198dbfadf1cee3d68f
#
_entry.id   65b62b67b69f1a198dbfadf1cee3d68f
#
_cell.length_a   1.000
_cell.length_b   1.000
_cell.length_c   1.000
_cell.angle_alpha   90.00
_cell.angle_beta   90.00
_cell.angle_gamma   90.00
#
_symmetry.space_group_name_H-M   'P 1'
#
loop_
_entity.id
_entity.type
_entity.pdbx_description
1 polymer ?
#
loop_
_entity_poly.entity_id
_entity_poly.type
_entity_poly.pdbx_seq_one_letter_code
_entity_poly.pdbx_strand_id
1 'polypeptide(L)'
;PIQFDDTPRSKHRRNMVNRHFIRDYEDFPAVQTVDAGLDFIALNKQADNWLLQIETFDPHEPFDVPEAFRAGYPTDYSGPVLDYPPYGTFEGDPGEIAELRAAYAATLAHCDFQLGRILDVFDANDLWEDTALIVTTDHGFLLGEHDLWAKNIMPVYNEVAHIPLIMFHPDHADCGGQRREGLTQTTDLMPTFLELFGVAPPPEVRGMSLM
;
A
#
# COMPACT_ATOMS: atom_id res chain seq x y z
N PRO A 1 11.30 22.12 15.23
CA PRO A 1 10.69 21.17 16.12
C PRO A 1 9.24 20.96 15.70
N ILE A 2 8.84 19.70 15.47
CA ILE A 2 7.45 19.35 15.20
C ILE A 2 6.62 19.71 16.44
N GLN A 3 5.69 20.64 16.28
CA GLN A 3 4.71 20.91 17.32
C GLN A 3 3.56 19.90 17.17
N PHE A 4 3.53 18.93 18.06
CA PHE A 4 2.37 18.03 18.15
C PHE A 4 1.16 18.83 18.63
N ASP A 5 0.05 18.72 17.89
CA ASP A 5 -1.24 19.23 18.33
C ASP A 5 -1.81 18.28 19.38
N ASP A 6 -1.62 18.64 20.65
CA ASP A 6 -2.09 17.87 21.82
C ASP A 6 -3.57 18.09 22.14
N THR A 7 -4.33 18.72 21.25
CA THR A 7 -5.77 18.85 21.48
C THR A 7 -6.44 17.47 21.55
N PRO A 8 -7.53 17.29 22.31
CA PRO A 8 -8.23 16.00 22.43
C PRO A 8 -8.74 15.42 21.12
N ARG A 9 -8.79 16.23 20.06
CA ARG A 9 -9.25 15.83 18.70
C ARG A 9 -8.14 15.71 17.67
N SER A 10 -6.87 15.92 18.07
CA SER A 10 -5.76 15.81 17.11
C SER A 10 -5.63 14.39 16.56
N LYS A 11 -5.27 14.29 15.29
CA LYS A 11 -5.01 12.99 14.64
C LYS A 11 -3.89 12.24 15.37
N HIS A 12 -2.81 12.94 15.72
CA HIS A 12 -1.68 12.37 16.45
C HIS A 12 -2.13 11.69 17.75
N ARG A 13 -2.87 12.41 18.61
CA ARG A 13 -3.36 11.84 19.87
C ARG A 13 -4.25 10.61 19.66
N ARG A 14 -5.11 10.62 18.65
CA ARG A 14 -5.94 9.46 18.33
C ARG A 14 -5.10 8.26 17.89
N ASN A 15 -4.08 8.49 17.09
CA ASN A 15 -3.14 7.44 16.66
C ASN A 15 -2.40 6.84 17.86
N MET A 16 -1.92 7.68 18.79
CA MET A 16 -1.28 7.19 20.01
C MET A 16 -2.23 6.36 20.90
N VAL A 17 -3.52 6.71 20.93
CA VAL A 17 -4.52 5.88 21.63
C VAL A 17 -4.75 4.57 20.90
N ASN A 18 -4.84 4.58 19.57
CA ASN A 18 -5.05 3.37 18.77
C ASN A 18 -3.90 2.37 18.93
N ARG A 19 -2.65 2.85 18.97
CA ARG A 19 -1.46 2.00 19.24
C ARG A 19 -1.54 1.26 20.56
N HIS A 20 -2.24 1.77 21.54
CA HIS A 20 -2.40 1.09 22.83
C HIS A 20 -3.15 -0.25 22.71
N PHE A 21 -3.87 -0.45 21.62
CA PHE A 21 -4.60 -1.69 21.31
C PHE A 21 -3.80 -2.65 20.44
N ILE A 22 -2.69 -2.20 19.83
CA ILE A 22 -1.76 -3.04 19.08
C ILE A 22 -0.72 -3.56 20.09
N ARG A 23 -0.80 -4.81 20.46
CA ARG A 23 0.06 -5.44 21.48
C ARG A 23 0.98 -6.48 20.89
N ASP A 24 0.46 -7.24 19.94
CA ASP A 24 1.12 -8.33 19.27
C ASP A 24 1.13 -8.10 17.75
N TYR A 25 1.89 -8.89 17.03
CA TYR A 25 2.00 -8.80 15.57
C TYR A 25 0.63 -8.92 14.87
N GLU A 26 -0.22 -9.80 15.38
CA GLU A 26 -1.55 -10.08 14.84
C GLU A 26 -2.55 -8.93 15.03
N ASP A 27 -2.23 -7.97 15.89
CA ASP A 27 -3.08 -6.79 16.12
C ASP A 27 -2.89 -5.70 15.06
N PHE A 28 -1.83 -5.77 14.25
CA PHE A 28 -1.60 -4.78 13.20
C PHE A 28 -2.68 -4.86 12.12
N PRO A 29 -3.31 -3.73 11.72
CA PRO A 29 -4.40 -3.73 10.75
C PRO A 29 -4.05 -4.38 9.41
N ALA A 30 -2.83 -4.17 8.89
CA ALA A 30 -2.38 -4.79 7.65
C ALA A 30 -2.31 -6.32 7.76
N VAL A 31 -1.87 -6.85 8.91
CA VAL A 31 -1.82 -8.29 9.19
C VAL A 31 -3.23 -8.86 9.18
N GLN A 32 -4.15 -8.24 9.95
CA GLN A 32 -5.55 -8.69 10.02
C GLN A 32 -6.25 -8.67 8.66
N THR A 33 -6.00 -7.63 7.86
CA THR A 33 -6.57 -7.52 6.51
C THR A 33 -6.06 -8.62 5.59
N VAL A 34 -4.76 -8.88 5.61
CA VAL A 34 -4.17 -9.95 4.79
C VAL A 34 -4.62 -11.32 5.29
N ASP A 35 -4.65 -11.57 6.59
CA ASP A 35 -5.15 -12.83 7.16
C ASP A 35 -6.58 -13.13 6.71
N ALA A 36 -7.47 -12.14 6.77
CA ALA A 36 -8.85 -12.28 6.27
C ALA A 36 -8.89 -12.60 4.76
N GLY A 37 -7.99 -11.98 3.96
CA GLY A 37 -7.85 -12.29 2.54
C GLY A 37 -7.36 -13.71 2.29
N LEU A 38 -6.36 -14.16 3.05
CA LEU A 38 -5.84 -15.53 2.95
C LEU A 38 -6.88 -16.57 3.37
N ASP A 39 -7.67 -16.29 4.40
CA ASP A 39 -8.80 -17.14 4.80
C ASP A 39 -9.85 -17.23 3.69
N PHE A 40 -10.16 -16.11 3.02
CA PHE A 40 -11.06 -16.13 1.86
C PHE A 40 -10.51 -17.03 0.75
N ILE A 41 -9.23 -16.90 0.41
CA ILE A 41 -8.59 -17.74 -0.61
C ILE A 41 -8.65 -19.22 -0.20
N ALA A 42 -8.32 -19.55 1.04
CA ALA A 42 -8.35 -20.91 1.53
C ALA A 42 -9.73 -21.56 1.39
N LEU A 43 -10.79 -20.79 1.59
CA LEU A 43 -12.19 -21.26 1.48
C LEU A 43 -12.67 -21.35 0.02
N ASN A 44 -12.16 -20.50 -0.87
CA ASN A 44 -12.71 -20.30 -2.21
C ASN A 44 -11.81 -20.75 -3.36
N LYS A 45 -10.58 -21.19 -3.10
CA LYS A 45 -9.59 -21.59 -4.12
C LYS A 45 -10.05 -22.69 -5.09
N GLN A 46 -11.10 -23.42 -4.76
CA GLN A 46 -11.73 -24.44 -5.61
C GLN A 46 -13.02 -23.94 -6.25
N ALA A 47 -13.45 -22.73 -5.92
CA ALA A 47 -14.62 -22.10 -6.51
C ALA A 47 -14.20 -21.30 -7.76
N ASP A 48 -15.14 -21.10 -8.66
CA ASP A 48 -14.95 -20.31 -9.87
C ASP A 48 -15.59 -18.92 -9.71
N ASN A 49 -15.15 -17.97 -10.52
CA ASN A 49 -15.75 -16.63 -10.65
C ASN A 49 -15.77 -15.81 -9.34
N TRP A 50 -14.70 -15.79 -8.58
CA TRP A 50 -14.56 -14.90 -7.42
C TRP A 50 -13.66 -13.70 -7.72
N LEU A 51 -13.92 -12.58 -7.07
CA LEU A 51 -13.07 -11.40 -7.00
C LEU A 51 -12.77 -11.10 -5.54
N LEU A 52 -11.49 -10.97 -5.22
CA LEU A 52 -11.03 -10.56 -3.89
C LEU A 52 -10.22 -9.27 -4.02
N GLN A 53 -10.57 -8.26 -3.25
CA GLN A 53 -9.74 -7.08 -3.04
C GLN A 53 -9.19 -7.12 -1.62
N ILE A 54 -7.87 -7.12 -1.48
CA ILE A 54 -7.17 -6.97 -0.21
C ILE A 54 -6.60 -5.56 -0.18
N GLU A 55 -7.18 -4.69 0.62
CA GLU A 55 -6.78 -3.29 0.73
C GLU A 55 -6.22 -3.03 2.12
N THR A 56 -4.90 -2.84 2.21
CA THR A 56 -4.22 -2.44 3.43
C THR A 56 -4.13 -0.92 3.51
N PHE A 57 -4.18 -0.37 4.71
CA PHE A 57 -3.98 1.06 4.91
C PHE A 57 -2.51 1.46 4.74
N ASP A 58 -1.58 0.56 5.10
CA ASP A 58 -0.15 0.75 4.89
C ASP A 58 0.20 0.77 3.38
N PRO A 59 1.18 1.57 2.97
CA PRO A 59 2.14 2.37 3.77
C PRO A 59 1.67 3.79 4.08
N HIS A 60 0.39 4.05 4.29
CA HIS A 60 -0.16 5.34 4.69
C HIS A 60 0.37 5.73 6.10
N GLU A 61 0.50 7.01 6.37
CA GLU A 61 0.82 7.50 7.71
C GLU A 61 -0.35 7.27 8.73
N PRO A 62 -0.08 6.95 10.00
CA PRO A 62 1.22 6.94 10.68
C PRO A 62 2.06 5.74 10.28
N PHE A 63 3.37 5.94 10.15
CA PHE A 63 4.32 4.90 9.78
C PHE A 63 4.66 4.04 11.00
N ASP A 64 3.68 3.26 11.44
CA ASP A 64 3.74 2.40 12.63
C ASP A 64 3.73 0.93 12.22
N VAL A 65 4.79 0.22 12.52
CA VAL A 65 5.01 -1.16 12.09
C VAL A 65 5.57 -2.00 13.23
N PRO A 66 5.49 -3.34 13.14
CA PRO A 66 6.15 -4.22 14.07
C PRO A 66 7.64 -3.90 14.19
N GLU A 67 8.18 -3.93 15.42
CA GLU A 67 9.57 -3.57 15.71
C GLU A 67 10.60 -4.33 14.84
N ALA A 68 10.31 -5.56 14.48
CA ALA A 68 11.18 -6.36 13.61
C ALA A 68 11.44 -5.69 12.24
N PHE A 69 10.47 -4.96 11.70
CA PHE A 69 10.63 -4.20 10.45
C PHE A 69 11.33 -2.86 10.73
N ARG A 70 10.97 -2.19 11.81
CA ARG A 70 11.59 -0.91 12.17
C ARG A 70 13.09 -1.07 12.44
N ALA A 71 13.50 -2.15 13.10
CA ALA A 71 14.90 -2.46 13.38
C ALA A 71 15.78 -2.61 12.13
N GLY A 72 15.19 -2.91 10.97
CA GLY A 72 15.90 -2.95 9.68
C GLY A 72 16.33 -1.57 9.14
N TYR A 73 15.79 -0.49 9.71
CA TYR A 73 16.02 0.90 9.26
C TYR A 73 16.45 1.80 10.42
N PRO A 74 17.60 1.55 11.05
CA PRO A 74 18.05 2.31 12.21
C PRO A 74 18.42 3.75 11.84
N THR A 75 18.18 4.68 12.77
CA THR A 75 18.63 6.07 12.68
C THR A 75 19.26 6.50 14.00
N ASP A 76 20.01 7.61 14.00
CA ASP A 76 20.56 8.23 15.23
C ASP A 76 19.55 9.16 15.92
N TYR A 77 18.30 9.19 15.44
CA TYR A 77 17.26 10.03 16.02
C TYR A 77 16.87 9.54 17.42
N SER A 78 16.83 10.46 18.37
CA SER A 78 16.51 10.19 19.77
C SER A 78 15.38 11.05 20.33
N GLY A 79 14.64 11.71 19.44
CA GLY A 79 13.51 12.56 19.78
C GLY A 79 12.21 11.79 20.04
N PRO A 80 11.09 12.49 20.17
CA PRO A 80 9.75 11.88 20.26
C PRO A 80 9.42 11.06 19.02
N VAL A 81 8.45 10.13 19.13
CA VAL A 81 7.97 9.34 17.99
C VAL A 81 7.64 10.23 16.79
N LEU A 82 8.25 9.94 15.67
CA LEU A 82 8.19 10.73 14.44
C LEU A 82 7.79 9.83 13.27
N ASP A 83 6.51 9.62 13.08
CA ASP A 83 5.93 8.68 12.13
C ASP A 83 4.77 9.28 11.32
N TYR A 84 4.47 10.54 11.55
CA TYR A 84 3.44 11.28 10.85
C TYR A 84 4.01 12.61 10.34
N PRO A 85 4.46 12.67 9.07
CA PRO A 85 5.02 13.90 8.53
C PRO A 85 3.97 14.99 8.41
N PRO A 86 4.36 16.27 8.48
CA PRO A 86 3.47 17.37 8.16
C PRO A 86 3.08 17.33 6.68
N TYR A 87 1.93 17.88 6.34
CA TYR A 87 1.53 18.08 4.95
C TYR A 87 2.07 19.43 4.46
N GLY A 88 2.88 19.44 3.42
CA GLY A 88 3.52 20.62 2.86
C GLY A 88 5.01 20.72 3.17
N THR A 89 5.50 21.93 3.43
CA THR A 89 6.91 22.14 3.78
C THR A 89 7.22 21.66 5.20
N PHE A 90 8.39 21.08 5.37
CA PHE A 90 8.90 20.65 6.66
C PHE A 90 10.36 21.07 6.82
N GLU A 91 10.61 21.94 7.79
CA GLU A 91 11.94 22.45 8.12
C GLU A 91 12.52 21.66 9.32
N GLY A 92 12.49 20.31 9.21
CA GLY A 92 13.10 19.41 10.18
C GLY A 92 14.62 19.42 10.06
N ASP A 93 15.28 19.06 11.17
CA ASP A 93 16.72 18.79 11.10
C ASP A 93 17.02 17.51 10.29
N PRO A 94 18.27 17.28 9.85
CA PRO A 94 18.61 16.08 9.08
C PRO A 94 18.28 14.76 9.78
N GLY A 95 18.30 14.72 11.12
CA GLY A 95 17.94 13.53 11.91
C GLY A 95 16.44 13.24 11.86
N GLU A 96 15.59 14.27 11.98
CA GLU A 96 14.14 14.17 11.85
C GLU A 96 13.73 13.71 10.45
N ILE A 97 14.38 14.27 9.41
CA ILE A 97 14.14 13.86 8.01
C ILE A 97 14.54 12.40 7.78
N ALA A 98 15.70 11.99 8.29
CA ALA A 98 16.15 10.61 8.20
C ALA A 98 15.19 9.64 8.91
N GLU A 99 14.70 10.03 10.10
CA GLU A 99 13.75 9.25 10.88
C GLU A 99 12.43 9.02 10.15
N LEU A 100 11.82 10.08 9.58
CA LEU A 100 10.58 9.96 8.81
C LEU A 100 10.75 9.05 7.58
N ARG A 101 11.87 9.18 6.87
CA ARG A 101 12.16 8.32 5.71
C ARG A 101 12.38 6.87 6.12
N ALA A 102 13.07 6.64 7.22
CA ALA A 102 13.30 5.31 7.78
C ALA A 102 11.98 4.65 8.25
N ALA A 103 11.10 5.42 8.89
CA ALA A 103 9.78 4.95 9.30
C ALA A 103 8.92 4.55 8.09
N TYR A 104 8.88 5.37 7.04
CA TYR A 104 8.19 5.01 5.79
C TYR A 104 8.79 3.75 5.14
N ALA A 105 10.12 3.65 5.05
CA ALA A 105 10.78 2.49 4.46
C ALA A 105 10.46 1.20 5.23
N ALA A 106 10.39 1.26 6.56
CA ALA A 106 9.98 0.14 7.39
C ALA A 106 8.52 -0.27 7.13
N THR A 107 7.62 0.72 6.95
CA THR A 107 6.22 0.45 6.60
C THR A 107 6.12 -0.21 5.23
N LEU A 108 6.89 0.26 4.26
CA LEU A 108 6.92 -0.36 2.92
C LEU A 108 7.48 -1.79 2.96
N ALA A 109 8.52 -2.05 3.78
CA ALA A 109 9.03 -3.41 3.98
C ALA A 109 8.00 -4.33 4.63
N HIS A 110 7.15 -3.82 5.52
CA HIS A 110 6.03 -4.57 6.07
C HIS A 110 4.98 -4.89 5.00
N CYS A 111 4.65 -3.93 4.12
CA CYS A 111 3.75 -4.18 2.97
C CYS A 111 4.31 -5.25 2.04
N ASP A 112 5.60 -5.19 1.71
CA ASP A 112 6.27 -6.18 0.86
C ASP A 112 6.23 -7.58 1.49
N PHE A 113 6.46 -7.68 2.78
CA PHE A 113 6.31 -8.95 3.51
C PHE A 113 4.88 -9.49 3.45
N GLN A 114 3.87 -8.63 3.63
CA GLN A 114 2.46 -9.06 3.54
C GLN A 114 2.10 -9.51 2.12
N LEU A 115 2.60 -8.84 1.08
CA LEU A 115 2.46 -9.30 -0.31
C LEU A 115 3.14 -10.66 -0.51
N GLY A 116 4.33 -10.85 0.05
CA GLY A 116 5.04 -12.15 0.03
C GLY A 116 4.18 -13.29 0.54
N ARG A 117 3.44 -13.11 1.64
CA ARG A 117 2.49 -14.10 2.18
C ARG A 117 1.38 -14.47 1.19
N ILE A 118 0.89 -13.51 0.43
CA ILE A 118 -0.11 -13.75 -0.62
C ILE A 118 0.51 -14.57 -1.76
N LEU A 119 1.72 -14.21 -2.19
CA LEU A 119 2.45 -14.94 -3.24
C LEU A 119 2.76 -16.38 -2.82
N ASP A 120 3.16 -16.60 -1.55
CA ASP A 120 3.37 -17.95 -1.00
C ASP A 120 2.10 -18.82 -1.09
N VAL A 121 0.91 -18.21 -0.90
CA VAL A 121 -0.37 -18.92 -1.03
C VAL A 121 -0.68 -19.22 -2.50
N PHE A 122 -0.34 -18.33 -3.43
CA PHE A 122 -0.44 -18.59 -4.86
C PHE A 122 0.44 -19.77 -5.27
N ASP A 123 1.71 -19.80 -4.83
CA ASP A 123 2.64 -20.88 -5.10
C ASP A 123 2.19 -22.21 -4.49
N ALA A 124 1.73 -22.19 -3.25
CA ALA A 124 1.34 -23.40 -2.52
C ALA A 124 0.03 -24.04 -3.02
N ASN A 125 -0.77 -23.31 -3.81
CA ASN A 125 -2.10 -23.78 -4.25
C ASN A 125 -2.27 -23.76 -5.78
N ASP A 126 -1.17 -23.59 -6.53
CA ASP A 126 -1.16 -23.55 -8.01
C ASP A 126 -2.10 -22.50 -8.61
N LEU A 127 -2.34 -21.38 -7.87
CA LEU A 127 -3.28 -20.32 -8.28
C LEU A 127 -2.83 -19.57 -9.54
N TRP A 128 -1.56 -19.66 -9.89
CA TRP A 128 -1.04 -19.10 -11.14
C TRP A 128 -1.65 -19.74 -12.41
N GLU A 129 -2.28 -20.90 -12.28
CA GLU A 129 -2.88 -21.61 -13.43
C GLU A 129 -4.23 -21.01 -13.86
N ASP A 130 -4.97 -20.37 -12.92
CA ASP A 130 -6.35 -19.95 -13.17
C ASP A 130 -6.75 -18.60 -12.54
N THR A 131 -5.84 -17.96 -11.77
CA THR A 131 -6.16 -16.76 -11.01
C THR A 131 -5.26 -15.60 -11.45
N ALA A 132 -5.87 -14.48 -11.86
CA ALA A 132 -5.16 -13.24 -12.15
C ALA A 132 -4.82 -12.50 -10.85
N LEU A 133 -3.65 -11.84 -10.81
CA LEU A 133 -3.21 -11.01 -9.69
C LEU A 133 -2.91 -9.60 -10.19
N ILE A 134 -3.45 -8.59 -9.50
CA ILE A 134 -3.16 -7.18 -9.74
C ILE A 134 -2.67 -6.55 -8.44
N VAL A 135 -1.51 -5.89 -8.49
CA VAL A 135 -0.94 -5.13 -7.37
C VAL A 135 -0.80 -3.69 -7.79
N THR A 136 -1.41 -2.80 -7.02
CA THR A 136 -1.39 -1.35 -7.28
C THR A 136 -1.65 -0.56 -5.98
N THR A 137 -1.62 0.77 -6.08
CA THR A 137 -2.03 1.70 -5.02
C THR A 137 -2.88 2.83 -5.63
N ASP A 138 -3.44 3.69 -4.81
CA ASP A 138 -4.27 4.83 -5.23
C ASP A 138 -3.44 6.06 -5.60
N HIS A 139 -2.36 6.34 -4.87
CA HIS A 139 -1.42 7.44 -5.10
C HIS A 139 -0.10 7.19 -4.38
N GLY A 140 0.93 7.95 -4.74
CA GLY A 140 2.20 7.97 -4.04
C GLY A 140 2.26 9.01 -2.92
N PHE A 141 3.48 9.31 -2.46
CA PHE A 141 3.74 10.13 -1.29
C PHE A 141 5.09 10.84 -1.42
N LEU A 142 5.15 12.13 -1.06
CA LEU A 142 6.40 12.89 -1.03
C LEU A 142 7.10 12.72 0.32
N LEU A 143 8.39 12.44 0.29
CA LEU A 143 9.26 12.23 1.44
C LEU A 143 10.38 13.30 1.51
N GLY A 144 10.04 14.53 1.12
CA GLY A 144 10.94 15.67 1.07
C GLY A 144 11.39 16.05 -0.34
N GLU A 145 10.91 15.36 -1.39
CA GLU A 145 11.10 15.81 -2.76
C GLU A 145 10.40 17.15 -2.96
N HIS A 146 11.01 18.03 -3.76
CA HIS A 146 10.51 19.39 -4.03
C HIS A 146 10.31 20.25 -2.75
N ASP A 147 11.06 19.95 -1.68
CA ASP A 147 10.90 20.54 -0.34
C ASP A 147 9.50 20.35 0.27
N LEU A 148 8.78 19.32 -0.19
CA LEU A 148 7.41 19.03 0.21
C LEU A 148 7.28 17.62 0.80
N TRP A 149 6.34 17.46 1.71
CA TRP A 149 6.01 16.22 2.38
C TRP A 149 4.54 15.89 2.26
N ALA A 150 4.26 14.57 2.24
CA ALA A 150 2.92 14.02 2.16
C ALA A 150 2.24 14.21 0.78
N LYS A 151 0.98 14.61 0.74
CA LYS A 151 0.10 14.60 -0.42
C LYS A 151 -1.01 15.65 -0.28
N ASN A 152 -1.83 15.82 -1.30
CA ASN A 152 -3.09 16.59 -1.33
C ASN A 152 -2.97 18.13 -1.43
N ILE A 153 -1.92 18.77 -0.94
CA ILE A 153 -1.81 20.24 -0.89
C ILE A 153 -0.74 20.80 -1.82
N MET A 154 -0.13 19.98 -2.65
CA MET A 154 0.90 20.34 -3.62
C MET A 154 0.46 19.98 -5.04
N PRO A 155 1.15 20.49 -6.07
CA PRO A 155 0.97 20.00 -7.44
C PRO A 155 1.15 18.47 -7.51
N VAL A 156 0.48 17.84 -8.46
CA VAL A 156 0.60 16.40 -8.67
C VAL A 156 1.94 16.10 -9.32
N TYR A 157 2.94 15.85 -8.49
CA TYR A 157 4.26 15.42 -8.92
C TYR A 157 4.28 13.95 -9.31
N ASN A 158 5.34 13.55 -10.01
CA ASN A 158 5.50 12.19 -10.49
C ASN A 158 5.51 11.17 -9.34
N GLU A 159 6.12 11.52 -8.22
CA GLU A 159 6.18 10.71 -7.00
C GLU A 159 4.79 10.42 -6.39
N VAL A 160 3.80 11.26 -6.72
CA VAL A 160 2.41 11.08 -6.27
C VAL A 160 1.56 10.39 -7.34
N ALA A 161 1.81 10.67 -8.63
CA ALA A 161 0.96 10.20 -9.72
C ALA A 161 1.44 8.92 -10.40
N HIS A 162 2.75 8.67 -10.44
CA HIS A 162 3.33 7.50 -11.10
C HIS A 162 3.35 6.31 -10.13
N ILE A 163 2.19 5.74 -9.94
CA ILE A 163 1.97 4.60 -9.04
C ILE A 163 2.36 3.27 -9.71
N PRO A 164 2.74 2.25 -8.93
CA PRO A 164 2.97 0.92 -9.48
C PRO A 164 1.67 0.28 -9.97
N LEU A 165 1.76 -0.43 -11.08
CA LEU A 165 0.75 -1.37 -11.55
C LEU A 165 1.47 -2.64 -12.02
N ILE A 166 1.28 -3.73 -11.30
CA ILE A 166 1.83 -5.04 -11.62
C ILE A 166 0.64 -5.96 -11.87
N MET A 167 0.63 -6.62 -13.03
CA MET A 167 -0.45 -7.52 -13.42
C MET A 167 0.11 -8.87 -13.85
N PHE A 168 -0.53 -9.91 -13.39
CA PHE A 168 -0.37 -11.27 -13.89
C PHE A 168 -1.74 -11.79 -14.35
N HIS A 169 -1.74 -12.49 -15.49
CA HIS A 169 -2.91 -13.21 -15.99
C HIS A 169 -2.46 -14.58 -16.50
N PRO A 170 -3.13 -15.68 -16.15
CA PRO A 170 -2.71 -17.03 -16.54
C PRO A 170 -2.61 -17.21 -18.07
N ASP A 171 -3.56 -16.68 -18.84
CA ASP A 171 -3.53 -16.77 -20.31
C ASP A 171 -2.40 -15.97 -20.98
N HIS A 172 -1.70 -15.12 -20.20
CA HIS A 172 -0.60 -14.27 -20.67
C HIS A 172 0.69 -14.49 -19.86
N ALA A 173 0.86 -15.69 -19.30
CA ALA A 173 2.05 -16.02 -18.49
C ALA A 173 3.37 -15.88 -19.27
N ASP A 174 3.33 -16.02 -20.61
CA ASP A 174 4.46 -15.76 -21.51
C ASP A 174 4.91 -14.28 -21.54
N CYS A 175 4.09 -13.37 -21.10
CA CYS A 175 4.40 -11.95 -20.93
C CYS A 175 5.11 -11.63 -19.60
N GLY A 176 5.40 -12.61 -18.76
CA GLY A 176 6.08 -12.42 -17.47
C GLY A 176 7.38 -11.64 -17.59
N GLY A 177 7.62 -10.71 -16.65
CA GLY A 177 8.82 -9.87 -16.61
C GLY A 177 8.86 -8.72 -17.63
N GLN A 178 7.86 -8.56 -18.46
CA GLN A 178 7.79 -7.46 -19.43
C GLN A 178 7.39 -6.14 -18.73
N ARG A 179 7.96 -5.03 -19.22
CA ARG A 179 7.49 -3.68 -18.88
C ARG A 179 6.67 -3.12 -20.04
N ARG A 180 5.54 -2.52 -19.71
CA ARG A 180 4.65 -1.85 -20.65
C ARG A 180 4.77 -0.33 -20.48
N GLU A 181 4.87 0.41 -21.58
CA GLU A 181 5.03 1.88 -21.57
C GLU A 181 3.70 2.62 -21.82
N GLY A 182 2.61 1.90 -21.98
CA GLY A 182 1.28 2.48 -22.14
C GLY A 182 0.87 3.27 -20.89
N LEU A 183 0.31 4.46 -21.08
CA LEU A 183 -0.27 5.24 -19.99
C LEU A 183 -1.53 4.55 -19.50
N THR A 184 -1.57 4.25 -18.22
CA THR A 184 -2.70 3.64 -17.51
C THR A 184 -3.13 4.49 -16.34
N GLN A 185 -4.32 4.29 -15.86
CA GLN A 185 -4.85 4.99 -14.68
C GLN A 185 -5.77 4.06 -13.88
N THR A 186 -6.03 4.38 -12.63
CA THR A 186 -6.86 3.54 -11.75
C THR A 186 -8.28 3.32 -12.27
N THR A 187 -8.81 4.25 -13.08
CA THR A 187 -10.11 4.11 -13.75
C THR A 187 -10.15 2.98 -14.77
N ASP A 188 -8.99 2.49 -15.24
CA ASP A 188 -8.90 1.39 -16.20
C ASP A 188 -9.10 0.01 -15.53
N LEU A 189 -8.99 -0.06 -14.20
CA LEU A 189 -9.19 -1.31 -13.46
C LEU A 189 -10.63 -1.81 -13.54
N MET A 190 -11.62 -0.91 -13.47
CA MET A 190 -13.02 -1.31 -13.53
C MET A 190 -13.38 -2.03 -14.86
N PRO A 191 -13.14 -1.46 -16.04
CA PRO A 191 -13.42 -2.16 -17.30
C PRO A 191 -12.53 -3.41 -17.47
N THR A 192 -11.32 -3.45 -16.91
CA THR A 192 -10.48 -4.64 -16.90
C THR A 192 -11.14 -5.77 -16.11
N PHE A 193 -11.64 -5.52 -14.90
CA PHE A 193 -12.35 -6.52 -14.13
C PHE A 193 -13.63 -6.98 -14.83
N LEU A 194 -14.39 -6.08 -15.41
CA LEU A 194 -15.60 -6.42 -16.15
C LEU A 194 -15.27 -7.37 -17.33
N GLU A 195 -14.21 -7.08 -18.08
CA GLU A 195 -13.77 -7.93 -19.20
C GLU A 195 -13.33 -9.31 -18.71
N LEU A 196 -12.54 -9.39 -17.62
CA LEU A 196 -12.13 -10.67 -17.02
C LEU A 196 -13.33 -11.56 -16.64
N PHE A 197 -14.46 -10.96 -16.27
CA PHE A 197 -15.71 -11.68 -15.95
C PHE A 197 -16.68 -11.78 -17.14
N GLY A 198 -16.28 -11.38 -18.34
CA GLY A 198 -17.14 -11.41 -19.53
C GLY A 198 -18.35 -10.46 -19.46
N VAL A 199 -18.26 -9.42 -18.64
CA VAL A 199 -19.31 -8.43 -18.44
C VAL A 199 -19.05 -7.19 -19.28
N ALA A 200 -19.98 -6.81 -20.13
CA ALA A 200 -19.84 -5.57 -20.91
C ALA A 200 -19.85 -4.32 -20.00
N PRO A 201 -18.87 -3.41 -20.13
CA PRO A 201 -18.86 -2.20 -19.33
C PRO A 201 -20.05 -1.29 -19.67
N PRO A 202 -20.71 -0.67 -18.69
CA PRO A 202 -21.76 0.32 -18.93
C PRO A 202 -21.17 1.57 -19.61
N PRO A 203 -21.99 2.34 -20.36
CA PRO A 203 -21.52 3.46 -21.19
C PRO A 203 -20.93 4.63 -20.39
N GLU A 204 -21.15 4.68 -19.08
CA GLU A 204 -20.60 5.68 -18.18
C GLU A 204 -19.14 5.42 -17.81
N VAL A 205 -18.64 4.21 -18.00
CA VAL A 205 -17.23 3.84 -17.72
C VAL A 205 -16.32 4.59 -18.68
N ARG A 206 -15.31 5.27 -18.12
CA ARG A 206 -14.38 6.12 -18.87
C ARG A 206 -13.02 5.48 -19.10
N GLY A 207 -12.66 4.51 -18.27
CA GLY A 207 -11.41 3.76 -18.43
C GLY A 207 -11.45 2.82 -19.63
N MET A 208 -10.29 2.30 -19.97
CA MET A 208 -10.12 1.25 -20.99
C MET A 208 -9.63 -0.02 -20.33
N SER A 209 -10.08 -1.18 -20.82
CA SER A 209 -9.52 -2.44 -20.34
C SER A 209 -8.03 -2.54 -20.67
N LEU A 210 -7.29 -3.16 -19.78
CA LEU A 210 -5.85 -3.43 -19.89
C LEU A 210 -5.56 -4.83 -20.45
N MET A 211 -6.63 -5.58 -20.77
CA MET A 211 -6.55 -6.93 -21.39
C MET A 211 -6.32 -6.83 -22.88
#